data_83ef3c2fd3a8e9051f0f230d1c13ce06
#
_entry.id   83ef3c2fd3a8e9051f0f230d1c13ce06
#
_cell.length_a   1.000
_cell.length_b   1.000
_cell.length_c   1.000
_cell.angle_alpha   90.00
_cell.angle_beta   90.00
_cell.angle_gamma   90.00
#
_symmetry.space_group_name_H-M   'P 1'
#
loop_
_entity.id
_entity.type
_entity.pdbx_description
1 polymer ?
#
loop_
_entity_poly.entity_id
_entity_poly.type
_entity_poly.pdbx_seq_one_letter_code
_entity_poly.pdbx_strand_id
1 'polypeptide(L)'
;MTLGFIVGRKYNRRKDIHEHFSGQRQGGIVTPSDHHVIFIITGKAGSHYGYDDMHLPDGRFDYYGEGQVGDMEMVRGNRAIRDHAVLGNDLLLFESLGKGKDLVFLGSFVCESWRWGQSPDRNNDMRKAIIFELRNLENIVDELDDDQNVVDIIDLSELRT
;
A
#
# COMPACT_ATOMS: atom_id res chain seq x y z
N MET A 1 7.88 -3.28 9.90
CA MET A 1 8.77 -4.40 9.58
C MET A 1 8.70 -4.72 8.10
N THR A 2 9.81 -5.01 7.47
CA THR A 2 9.85 -5.17 6.02
C THR A 2 9.87 -6.63 5.56
N LEU A 3 9.83 -7.58 6.47
CA LEU A 3 9.85 -9.02 6.18
C LEU A 3 11.08 -9.45 5.34
N GLY A 4 12.20 -8.72 5.45
CA GLY A 4 13.39 -9.00 4.69
C GLY A 4 13.47 -8.33 3.32
N PHE A 5 12.41 -7.65 2.87
CA PHE A 5 12.47 -6.87 1.64
C PHE A 5 13.35 -5.63 1.83
N ILE A 6 14.08 -5.28 0.80
CA ILE A 6 15.02 -4.14 0.82
C ILE A 6 14.53 -3.08 -0.15
N VAL A 7 14.40 -1.85 0.34
CA VAL A 7 13.93 -0.71 -0.45
C VAL A 7 14.85 -0.52 -1.67
N GLY A 8 14.25 -0.35 -2.84
CA GLY A 8 14.95 -0.16 -4.09
C GLY A 8 15.34 -1.45 -4.82
N ARG A 9 15.23 -2.60 -4.18
CA ARG A 9 15.56 -3.88 -4.79
C ARG A 9 14.38 -4.41 -5.59
N LYS A 10 14.67 -5.19 -6.65
CA LYS A 10 13.66 -5.81 -7.51
C LYS A 10 13.26 -7.18 -6.96
N TYR A 11 11.99 -7.50 -7.10
CA TYR A 11 11.41 -8.78 -6.66
C TYR A 11 10.45 -9.30 -7.72
N ASN A 12 10.32 -10.61 -7.78
CA ASN A 12 9.36 -11.26 -8.67
C ASN A 12 8.08 -11.55 -7.89
N ARG A 13 6.93 -11.08 -8.39
CA ARG A 13 5.67 -11.21 -7.67
C ARG A 13 5.34 -12.67 -7.33
N ARG A 14 5.47 -13.58 -8.30
CA ARG A 14 5.13 -14.98 -8.07
C ARG A 14 6.09 -15.65 -7.10
N LYS A 15 7.41 -15.48 -7.31
CA LYS A 15 8.43 -16.17 -6.50
C LYS A 15 8.58 -15.57 -5.12
N ASP A 16 8.59 -14.25 -5.03
CA ASP A 16 8.93 -13.56 -3.78
C ASP A 16 7.72 -13.25 -2.92
N ILE A 17 6.53 -13.18 -3.50
CA ILE A 17 5.30 -12.90 -2.77
C ILE A 17 4.42 -14.14 -2.69
N HIS A 18 3.92 -14.62 -3.81
CA HIS A 18 2.90 -15.68 -3.79
C HIS A 18 3.41 -17.03 -3.37
N GLU A 19 4.66 -17.40 -3.69
CA GLU A 19 5.22 -18.68 -3.24
C GLU A 19 5.48 -18.71 -1.74
N HIS A 20 5.72 -17.55 -1.11
CA HIS A 20 6.00 -17.47 0.33
C HIS A 20 4.78 -17.11 1.16
N PHE A 21 3.86 -16.31 0.63
CA PHE A 21 2.75 -15.74 1.39
C PHE A 21 1.38 -16.12 0.86
N SER A 22 1.29 -16.67 -0.34
CA SER A 22 0.02 -16.91 -1.04
C SER A 22 -0.69 -15.61 -1.41
N GLY A 23 -2.01 -15.55 -1.23
CA GLY A 23 -2.79 -14.36 -1.54
C GLY A 23 -3.20 -14.25 -3.00
N GLN A 24 -3.91 -13.18 -3.32
CA GLN A 24 -4.44 -12.94 -4.66
C GLN A 24 -3.32 -12.71 -5.66
N ARG A 25 -3.34 -13.46 -6.75
CA ARG A 25 -2.30 -13.36 -7.78
C ARG A 25 -2.54 -12.23 -8.78
N GLN A 26 -3.73 -11.64 -8.76
CA GLN A 26 -4.09 -10.53 -9.62
C GLN A 26 -4.56 -9.35 -8.79
N GLY A 27 -4.53 -8.16 -9.40
CA GLY A 27 -4.88 -6.93 -8.70
C GLY A 27 -3.71 -6.34 -7.94
N GLY A 28 -3.91 -5.14 -7.44
CA GLY A 28 -2.88 -4.36 -6.75
C GLY A 28 -2.85 -4.54 -5.25
N ILE A 29 -3.82 -5.23 -4.66
CA ILE A 29 -3.91 -5.43 -3.22
C ILE A 29 -3.89 -6.93 -2.94
N VAL A 30 -2.90 -7.38 -2.18
CA VAL A 30 -2.71 -8.79 -1.84
C VAL A 30 -2.85 -8.96 -0.34
N THR A 31 -3.81 -9.79 0.08
CA THR A 31 -4.14 -9.99 1.49
C THR A 31 -3.99 -11.47 1.87
N PRO A 32 -2.76 -11.95 2.15
CA PRO A 32 -2.55 -13.34 2.54
C PRO A 32 -3.24 -13.66 3.86
N SER A 33 -3.99 -14.76 3.92
CA SER A 33 -4.81 -15.10 5.08
C SER A 33 -4.01 -15.55 6.29
N ASP A 34 -2.85 -16.15 6.07
CA ASP A 34 -2.05 -16.76 7.14
C ASP A 34 -0.86 -15.90 7.59
N HIS A 35 -0.79 -14.65 7.13
CA HIS A 35 0.30 -13.75 7.43
C HIS A 35 -0.23 -12.37 7.80
N HIS A 36 0.45 -11.70 8.71
CA HIS A 36 0.08 -10.34 9.15
C HIS A 36 0.73 -9.29 8.24
N VAL A 37 0.39 -9.35 6.96
CA VAL A 37 0.95 -8.45 5.96
C VAL A 37 -0.07 -8.21 4.85
N ILE A 38 -0.05 -6.99 4.32
CA ILE A 38 -0.78 -6.63 3.12
C ILE A 38 0.24 -6.06 2.14
N PHE A 39 0.28 -6.63 0.93
CA PHE A 39 1.12 -6.13 -0.14
C PHE A 39 0.27 -5.26 -1.06
N ILE A 40 0.73 -4.05 -1.32
CA ILE A 40 0.07 -3.16 -2.28
C ILE A 40 1.04 -2.83 -3.40
N ILE A 41 0.49 -2.79 -4.62
CA ILE A 41 1.28 -2.62 -5.84
C ILE A 41 0.75 -1.41 -6.58
N THR A 42 1.64 -0.46 -6.86
CA THR A 42 1.35 0.72 -7.67
C THR A 42 2.12 0.65 -8.98
N GLY A 43 1.72 1.42 -9.97
CA GLY A 43 2.46 1.53 -11.22
C GLY A 43 1.58 1.80 -12.43
N LYS A 44 2.19 1.69 -13.61
CA LYS A 44 1.55 2.08 -14.87
C LYS A 44 0.27 1.32 -15.19
N ALA A 45 0.17 0.06 -14.77
CA ALA A 45 -1.03 -0.74 -15.01
C ALA A 45 -2.27 -0.15 -14.34
N GLY A 46 -2.11 0.46 -13.16
CA GLY A 46 -3.21 1.09 -12.45
C GLY A 46 -3.75 2.32 -13.16
N SER A 47 -2.92 3.06 -13.89
CA SER A 47 -3.35 4.27 -14.57
C SER A 47 -4.40 4.01 -15.66
N HIS A 48 -4.46 2.80 -16.20
CA HIS A 48 -5.51 2.43 -17.16
C HIS A 48 -6.91 2.44 -16.57
N TYR A 49 -7.02 2.32 -15.25
CA TYR A 49 -8.29 2.29 -14.53
C TYR A 49 -8.51 3.57 -13.73
N GLY A 50 -7.77 4.63 -14.05
CA GLY A 50 -7.91 5.90 -13.35
C GLY A 50 -7.27 5.94 -11.97
N TYR A 51 -6.35 5.04 -11.68
CA TYR A 51 -5.61 5.05 -10.42
C TYR A 51 -4.43 6.02 -10.55
N ASP A 52 -4.53 7.17 -9.93
CA ASP A 52 -3.52 8.23 -9.98
C ASP A 52 -2.64 8.21 -8.72
N ASP A 53 -2.08 7.04 -8.40
CA ASP A 53 -1.19 6.91 -7.26
C ASP A 53 -0.03 7.89 -7.37
N MET A 54 0.35 8.51 -6.26
CA MET A 54 1.29 9.61 -6.30
C MET A 54 2.17 9.67 -5.08
N HIS A 55 3.49 9.75 -5.29
CA HIS A 55 4.43 10.15 -4.26
C HIS A 55 4.26 11.62 -3.94
N LEU A 56 4.14 11.93 -2.66
CA LEU A 56 4.08 13.30 -2.17
C LEU A 56 5.35 13.60 -1.36
N PRO A 57 5.66 14.88 -1.13
CA PRO A 57 6.76 15.25 -0.24
C PRO A 57 6.58 14.64 1.15
N ASP A 58 7.65 14.54 1.92
CA ASP A 58 7.65 14.09 3.31
C ASP A 58 7.27 12.62 3.51
N GLY A 59 7.50 11.78 2.49
CA GLY A 59 7.24 10.35 2.59
C GLY A 59 5.78 9.96 2.55
N ARG A 60 4.91 10.87 2.13
CA ARG A 60 3.50 10.56 1.94
C ARG A 60 3.26 9.96 0.56
N PHE A 61 2.24 9.14 0.47
CA PHE A 61 1.85 8.49 -0.77
C PHE A 61 0.33 8.39 -0.83
N ASP A 62 -0.27 8.88 -1.90
CA ASP A 62 -1.69 8.69 -2.17
C ASP A 62 -1.86 7.42 -2.99
N TYR A 63 -2.53 6.44 -2.41
CA TYR A 63 -2.79 5.16 -3.05
C TYR A 63 -4.29 5.02 -3.33
N TYR A 64 -4.66 4.91 -4.60
CA TYR A 64 -6.06 4.72 -5.00
C TYR A 64 -6.49 3.28 -4.73
N GLY A 65 -7.64 3.13 -4.10
CA GLY A 65 -8.19 1.82 -3.79
C GLY A 65 -8.56 1.02 -5.04
N GLU A 66 -9.09 -0.17 -4.81
CA GLU A 66 -9.49 -1.06 -5.89
C GLU A 66 -10.96 -0.92 -6.24
N GLY A 67 -11.29 -1.20 -7.49
CA GLY A 67 -12.63 -1.14 -8.06
C GLY A 67 -12.53 -0.75 -9.51
N GLN A 68 -12.94 -1.65 -10.41
CA GLN A 68 -12.75 -1.44 -11.84
C GLN A 68 -13.91 -0.69 -12.50
N VAL A 69 -15.12 -0.89 -12.02
CA VAL A 69 -16.33 -0.32 -12.62
C VAL A 69 -17.21 0.26 -11.52
N GLY A 70 -17.68 1.49 -11.70
CA GLY A 70 -18.54 2.18 -10.76
C GLY A 70 -17.81 2.66 -9.51
N ASP A 71 -18.57 3.20 -8.55
CA ASP A 71 -18.01 3.71 -7.31
C ASP A 71 -17.27 2.63 -6.53
N MET A 72 -16.12 3.00 -5.99
CA MET A 72 -15.39 2.08 -5.10
C MET A 72 -16.16 1.88 -3.80
N GLU A 73 -15.98 0.72 -3.19
CA GLU A 73 -16.59 0.39 -1.91
C GLU A 73 -15.51 0.06 -0.88
N MET A 74 -15.79 0.37 0.38
CA MET A 74 -14.85 0.08 1.48
C MET A 74 -15.03 -1.37 1.93
N VAL A 75 -14.65 -2.30 1.04
CA VAL A 75 -14.75 -3.75 1.27
C VAL A 75 -13.45 -4.43 0.85
N ARG A 76 -13.27 -5.67 1.25
CA ARG A 76 -12.16 -6.54 0.84
C ARG A 76 -10.80 -5.85 0.99
N GLY A 77 -10.02 -5.71 -0.08
CA GLY A 77 -8.70 -5.10 -0.06
C GLY A 77 -8.71 -3.66 0.42
N ASN A 78 -9.72 -2.88 0.02
CA ASN A 78 -9.83 -1.49 0.50
C ASN A 78 -10.00 -1.44 2.01
N ARG A 79 -10.87 -2.26 2.56
CA ARG A 79 -11.05 -2.33 4.01
C ARG A 79 -9.80 -2.85 4.71
N ALA A 80 -9.10 -3.79 4.10
CA ALA A 80 -7.87 -4.33 4.66
C ALA A 80 -6.80 -3.25 4.82
N ILE A 81 -6.65 -2.36 3.83
CA ILE A 81 -5.72 -1.24 3.92
C ILE A 81 -6.13 -0.28 5.02
N ARG A 82 -7.40 0.10 5.06
CA ARG A 82 -7.90 1.02 6.09
C ARG A 82 -7.60 0.50 7.49
N ASP A 83 -7.79 -0.78 7.72
CA ASP A 83 -7.76 -1.38 9.05
C ASP A 83 -6.43 -2.09 9.36
N HIS A 84 -5.42 -1.99 8.49
CA HIS A 84 -4.21 -2.80 8.61
C HIS A 84 -3.50 -2.62 9.95
N ALA A 85 -3.37 -1.40 10.41
CA ALA A 85 -2.64 -1.12 11.65
C ALA A 85 -3.36 -1.68 12.87
N VAL A 86 -4.68 -1.50 12.94
CA VAL A 86 -5.50 -2.01 14.03
C VAL A 86 -5.47 -3.53 14.08
N LEU A 87 -5.42 -4.18 12.93
CA LEU A 87 -5.39 -5.63 12.82
C LEU A 87 -3.98 -6.22 12.93
N GLY A 88 -2.97 -5.39 13.13
CA GLY A 88 -1.60 -5.84 13.29
C GLY A 88 -0.92 -6.28 12.00
N ASN A 89 -1.37 -5.78 10.85
CA ASN A 89 -0.81 -6.12 9.54
C ASN A 89 0.16 -5.05 9.08
N ASP A 90 1.35 -5.45 8.66
CA ASP A 90 2.28 -4.56 7.97
C ASP A 90 1.72 -4.24 6.58
N LEU A 91 1.96 -3.03 6.09
CA LEU A 91 1.53 -2.58 4.77
C LEU A 91 2.79 -2.30 3.93
N LEU A 92 3.07 -3.18 2.97
CA LEU A 92 4.28 -3.12 2.15
C LEU A 92 3.93 -2.67 0.74
N LEU A 93 4.57 -1.59 0.29
CA LEU A 93 4.31 -0.98 -1.01
C LEU A 93 5.38 -1.36 -2.03
N PHE A 94 4.93 -1.81 -3.20
CA PHE A 94 5.78 -2.14 -4.33
C PHE A 94 5.33 -1.34 -5.55
N GLU A 95 6.28 -1.01 -6.41
CA GLU A 95 6.00 -0.40 -7.70
C GLU A 95 6.20 -1.42 -8.81
N SER A 96 5.19 -1.58 -9.68
CA SER A 96 5.28 -2.46 -10.83
C SER A 96 6.09 -1.79 -11.94
N LEU A 97 7.03 -2.52 -12.52
CA LEU A 97 7.79 -2.05 -13.70
C LEU A 97 7.05 -2.32 -15.01
N GLY A 98 5.85 -2.90 -14.93
CA GLY A 98 5.01 -3.20 -16.07
C GLY A 98 4.41 -4.59 -15.95
N LYS A 99 3.45 -4.90 -16.81
CA LYS A 99 2.78 -6.20 -16.82
C LYS A 99 3.80 -7.31 -17.08
N GLY A 100 3.84 -8.31 -16.20
CA GLY A 100 4.79 -9.42 -16.31
C GLY A 100 6.23 -9.07 -15.97
N LYS A 101 6.49 -7.86 -15.49
CA LYS A 101 7.81 -7.40 -15.07
C LYS A 101 7.98 -7.53 -13.57
N ASP A 102 9.20 -7.26 -13.10
CA ASP A 102 9.51 -7.25 -11.68
C ASP A 102 8.84 -6.08 -10.95
N LEU A 103 8.82 -6.18 -9.63
CA LEU A 103 8.37 -5.15 -8.71
C LEU A 103 9.58 -4.55 -8.00
N VAL A 104 9.51 -3.26 -7.68
CA VAL A 104 10.51 -2.60 -6.84
C VAL A 104 9.88 -2.33 -5.48
N PHE A 105 10.55 -2.71 -4.40
CA PHE A 105 10.06 -2.45 -3.05
C PHE A 105 10.26 -0.98 -2.69
N LEU A 106 9.19 -0.30 -2.28
CA LEU A 106 9.23 1.11 -1.92
C LEU A 106 9.26 1.33 -0.41
N GLY A 107 8.86 0.37 0.38
CA GLY A 107 8.96 0.47 1.83
C GLY A 107 7.73 0.00 2.58
N SER A 108 7.80 0.11 3.89
CA SER A 108 6.69 -0.17 4.82
C SER A 108 5.98 1.14 5.11
N PHE A 109 4.66 1.11 5.00
CA PHE A 109 3.82 2.31 5.14
C PHE A 109 2.76 2.11 6.22
N VAL A 110 2.19 3.23 6.66
CA VAL A 110 1.00 3.23 7.51
C VAL A 110 -0.09 4.03 6.81
N CYS A 111 -1.32 3.52 6.85
CA CYS A 111 -2.49 4.25 6.38
C CYS A 111 -2.93 5.19 7.50
N GLU A 112 -2.63 6.48 7.35
CA GLU A 112 -2.98 7.49 8.35
C GLU A 112 -4.46 7.88 8.25
N SER A 113 -4.99 7.86 7.04
CA SER A 113 -6.34 8.35 6.76
C SER A 113 -6.75 7.90 5.36
N TRP A 114 -7.98 8.19 4.99
CA TRP A 114 -8.46 8.02 3.63
C TRP A 114 -9.52 9.06 3.33
N ARG A 115 -9.74 9.32 2.04
CA ARG A 115 -10.75 10.28 1.62
C ARG A 115 -11.42 9.82 0.34
N TRP A 116 -12.58 10.36 0.08
CA TRP A 116 -13.24 10.19 -1.21
C TRP A 116 -12.66 11.19 -2.22
N GLY A 117 -12.43 10.70 -3.44
CA GLY A 117 -12.06 11.51 -4.57
C GLY A 117 -12.85 11.05 -5.78
N GLN A 118 -12.40 11.43 -6.95
CA GLN A 118 -13.00 11.03 -8.21
C GLN A 118 -11.91 10.57 -9.18
N SER A 119 -12.22 9.54 -9.94
CA SER A 119 -11.35 9.08 -11.02
C SER A 119 -12.21 8.35 -12.06
N PRO A 120 -11.78 8.29 -13.32
CA PRO A 120 -12.48 7.46 -14.31
C PRO A 120 -12.33 6.00 -13.93
N ASP A 121 -13.37 5.21 -14.17
CA ASP A 121 -13.32 3.77 -14.01
C ASP A 121 -12.80 3.10 -15.29
N ARG A 122 -12.84 1.77 -15.31
CA ARG A 122 -12.40 0.98 -16.47
C ARG A 122 -13.11 1.37 -17.77
N ASN A 123 -14.36 1.79 -17.69
CA ASN A 123 -15.17 2.20 -18.83
C ASN A 123 -15.05 3.69 -19.12
N ASN A 124 -14.14 4.38 -18.45
CA ASN A 124 -13.92 5.81 -18.60
C ASN A 124 -15.06 6.67 -18.04
N ASP A 125 -15.90 6.11 -17.21
CA ASP A 125 -16.96 6.83 -16.50
C ASP A 125 -16.42 7.38 -15.19
N MET A 126 -16.65 8.66 -14.93
CA MET A 126 -16.23 9.28 -13.67
C MET A 126 -17.00 8.65 -12.50
N ARG A 127 -16.27 8.25 -11.45
CA ARG A 127 -16.86 7.58 -10.30
C ARG A 127 -16.18 8.06 -9.01
N LYS A 128 -16.78 7.72 -7.87
CA LYS A 128 -16.17 7.98 -6.58
C LYS A 128 -15.03 6.98 -6.35
N ALA A 129 -13.88 7.50 -5.95
CA ALA A 129 -12.70 6.71 -5.66
C ALA A 129 -12.28 6.88 -4.20
N ILE A 130 -11.77 5.81 -3.62
CA ILE A 130 -11.18 5.82 -2.29
C ILE A 130 -9.69 6.11 -2.46
N ILE A 131 -9.19 7.12 -1.76
CA ILE A 131 -7.78 7.47 -1.78
C ILE A 131 -7.22 7.28 -0.38
N PHE A 132 -6.29 6.34 -0.24
CA PHE A 132 -5.63 6.09 1.04
C PHE A 132 -4.44 7.02 1.17
N GLU A 133 -4.36 7.70 2.31
CA GLU A 133 -3.28 8.62 2.62
C GLU A 133 -2.25 7.86 3.45
N LEU A 134 -1.18 7.45 2.79
CA LEU A 134 -0.14 6.62 3.38
C LEU A 134 1.07 7.45 3.76
N ARG A 135 1.79 7.01 4.77
CA ARG A 135 3.06 7.61 5.17
C ARG A 135 4.11 6.53 5.33
N ASN A 136 5.30 6.79 4.80
CA ASN A 136 6.44 5.89 4.95
C ASN A 136 6.87 5.83 6.41
N LEU A 137 6.97 4.64 6.98
CA LEU A 137 7.30 4.46 8.39
C LEU A 137 8.71 4.93 8.71
N GLU A 138 9.66 4.81 7.78
CA GLU A 138 11.03 5.29 8.00
C GLU A 138 11.05 6.81 8.17
N ASN A 139 10.26 7.53 7.40
CA ASN A 139 10.17 8.99 7.53
C ASN A 139 9.60 9.41 8.89
N ILE A 140 8.63 8.66 9.41
CA ILE A 140 8.08 8.94 10.73
C ILE A 140 9.15 8.71 11.81
N VAL A 141 9.89 7.62 11.71
CA VAL A 141 10.97 7.31 12.64
C VAL A 141 12.06 8.38 12.59
N ASP A 142 12.45 8.83 11.41
CA ASP A 142 13.44 9.90 11.23
C ASP A 142 12.99 11.20 11.87
N GLU A 143 11.72 11.58 11.71
CA GLU A 143 11.16 12.76 12.36
C GLU A 143 11.24 12.66 13.87
N LEU A 144 10.93 11.51 14.44
CA LEU A 144 11.00 11.26 15.87
C LEU A 144 12.43 11.28 16.40
N ASP A 145 13.38 10.74 15.63
CA ASP A 145 14.81 10.79 15.98
C ASP A 145 15.32 12.22 16.02
N ASP A 146 14.91 13.04 15.05
CA ASP A 146 15.25 14.47 15.02
C ASP A 146 14.73 15.20 16.24
N ASP A 147 13.54 14.82 16.74
CA ASP A 147 12.96 15.36 17.95
C ASP A 147 13.52 14.70 19.22
N GLN A 148 14.39 13.71 19.07
CA GLN A 148 15.01 12.93 20.16
C GLN A 148 13.97 12.28 21.09
N ASN A 149 12.85 11.86 20.54
CA ASN A 149 11.76 11.27 21.30
C ASN A 149 11.67 9.77 21.07
N VAL A 150 12.51 9.01 21.76
CA VAL A 150 12.61 7.55 21.61
C VAL A 150 11.32 6.84 22.03
N VAL A 151 10.58 7.41 22.98
CA VAL A 151 9.32 6.83 23.47
C VAL A 151 8.29 6.73 22.34
N ASP A 152 8.23 7.72 21.46
CA ASP A 152 7.28 7.74 20.37
C ASP A 152 7.57 6.66 19.33
N ILE A 153 8.82 6.22 19.20
CA ILE A 153 9.17 5.09 18.33
C ILE A 153 8.48 3.80 18.80
N ILE A 154 8.41 3.60 20.11
CA ILE A 154 7.70 2.46 20.72
C ILE A 154 6.21 2.55 20.39
N ASP A 155 5.63 3.73 20.50
CA ASP A 155 4.20 3.96 20.20
C ASP A 155 3.91 3.67 18.71
N LEU A 156 4.81 4.04 17.82
CA LEU A 156 4.68 3.70 16.39
C LEU A 156 4.65 2.20 16.15
N SER A 157 5.41 1.44 16.93
CA SER A 157 5.38 -0.01 16.83
C SER A 157 4.00 -0.56 17.21
N GLU A 158 3.32 0.05 18.15
CA GLU A 158 1.97 -0.32 18.56
C GLU A 158 0.93 -0.05 17.47
N LEU A 159 1.14 0.98 16.63
CA LEU A 159 0.23 1.27 15.52
C LEU A 159 0.11 0.10 14.51
N ARG A 160 1.09 -0.80 14.48
CA ARG A 160 1.08 -1.96 13.58
C ARG A 160 0.53 -3.22 14.24
N THR A 161 0.21 -3.14 15.48
CA THR A 161 -0.35 -4.26 16.25
C THR A 161 -1.79 -3.97 16.65
#